data_7bbdd2f1ecdbc2ebffef3aeac9cc9544
#
_entry.id   7bbdd2f1ecdbc2ebffef3aeac9cc9544
#
_cell.length_a   1.000
_cell.length_b   1.000
_cell.length_c   1.000
_cell.angle_alpha   90.00
_cell.angle_beta   90.00
_cell.angle_gamma   90.00
#
_symmetry.space_group_name_H-M   'P 1'
#
loop_
_entity.id
_entity.type
_entity.pdbx_description
1 polymer ?
#
loop_
_entity_poly.entity_id
_entity_poly.type
_entity_poly.pdbx_seq_one_letter_code
_entity_poly.pdbx_strand_id
1 'polypeptide(L)'
;VRAQEISQEVVFVDLGSSDSTIELAEDFGCQVLNYGDQLNACDLAKFITKSSLSSGYSNLVISITQEWKLRELPVIVNRSREGWDLYFSFVKNDKAEKINEDDLVISSLEIDHLFLSSKGLLGLADSTELSTAMNFSSDFKVRVIESSGLVNLPQRESLASASRFAQLFYWMLETKHPLFLFGIPGIVLFVLGYKLSSNVVDTFSELNSVSIGVTLTTIAMTLIGLFAMMVAIIL
;
A
#
# COMPACT_ATOMS: atom_id res chain seq x y z
N VAL A 1 -2.67 -11.47 -7.85
CA VAL A 1 -1.50 -11.94 -7.09
C VAL A 1 -1.46 -11.29 -5.71
N ARG A 2 -1.28 -9.94 -5.56
CA ARG A 2 -1.18 -9.30 -4.23
C ARG A 2 -2.46 -9.38 -3.40
N ALA A 3 -3.62 -9.38 -4.01
CA ALA A 3 -4.88 -9.58 -3.29
C ALA A 3 -4.97 -10.99 -2.68
N GLN A 4 -4.44 -12.00 -3.36
CA GLN A 4 -4.39 -13.39 -2.88
C GLN A 4 -3.44 -13.57 -1.68
N GLU A 5 -2.46 -12.70 -1.49
CA GLU A 5 -1.59 -12.70 -0.31
C GLU A 5 -2.29 -12.16 0.95
N ILE A 6 -3.35 -11.37 0.77
CA ILE A 6 -4.05 -10.66 1.84
C ILE A 6 -5.37 -11.34 2.21
N SER A 7 -6.06 -11.93 1.22
CA SER A 7 -7.37 -12.54 1.36
C SER A 7 -7.33 -14.04 1.17
N GLN A 8 -8.30 -14.74 1.76
CA GLN A 8 -8.47 -16.18 1.62
C GLN A 8 -8.98 -16.54 0.22
N GLU A 9 -9.82 -15.70 -0.34
CA GLU A 9 -10.42 -15.86 -1.67
C GLU A 9 -10.50 -14.51 -2.38
N VAL A 10 -10.24 -14.50 -3.69
CA VAL A 10 -10.35 -13.32 -4.54
C VAL A 10 -11.36 -13.61 -5.61
N VAL A 11 -12.43 -12.84 -5.61
CA VAL A 11 -13.50 -12.90 -6.60
C VAL A 11 -13.46 -11.63 -7.44
N PHE A 12 -13.47 -11.79 -8.74
CA PHE A 12 -13.58 -10.70 -9.70
C PHE A 12 -15.03 -10.56 -10.14
N VAL A 13 -15.63 -9.40 -9.89
CA VAL A 13 -17.00 -9.09 -10.32
C VAL A 13 -16.90 -8.24 -11.59
N ASP A 14 -17.31 -8.81 -12.70
CA ASP A 14 -17.32 -8.13 -13.98
C ASP A 14 -18.64 -7.36 -14.18
N LEU A 15 -18.52 -6.10 -14.55
CA LEU A 15 -19.66 -5.19 -14.80
C LEU A 15 -19.98 -5.04 -16.29
N GLY A 16 -19.46 -5.93 -17.12
CA GLY A 16 -19.67 -5.92 -18.57
C GLY A 16 -18.43 -5.43 -19.35
N SER A 17 -17.25 -5.91 -18.98
CA SER A 17 -16.01 -5.62 -19.70
C SER A 17 -16.08 -6.16 -21.14
N SER A 18 -15.62 -5.36 -22.08
CA SER A 18 -15.54 -5.73 -23.49
C SER A 18 -14.12 -6.09 -23.95
N ASP A 19 -13.18 -6.12 -23.02
CA ASP A 19 -11.77 -6.41 -23.23
C ASP A 19 -11.38 -7.80 -22.66
N SER A 20 -10.09 -8.14 -22.70
CA SER A 20 -9.54 -9.40 -22.15
C SER A 20 -9.42 -9.43 -20.62
N THR A 21 -10.10 -8.55 -19.89
CA THR A 21 -10.01 -8.47 -18.42
C THR A 21 -10.50 -9.75 -17.75
N ILE A 22 -11.57 -10.37 -18.26
CA ILE A 22 -12.13 -11.63 -17.74
C ILE A 22 -11.10 -12.76 -17.88
N GLU A 23 -10.56 -12.95 -19.09
CA GLU A 23 -9.57 -14.00 -19.39
C GLU A 23 -8.33 -13.83 -18.49
N LEU A 24 -7.89 -12.59 -18.30
CA LEU A 24 -6.76 -12.28 -17.44
C LEU A 24 -7.05 -12.63 -15.97
N ALA A 25 -8.25 -12.34 -15.47
CA ALA A 25 -8.63 -12.67 -14.10
C ALA A 25 -8.68 -14.19 -13.87
N GLU A 26 -9.18 -14.95 -14.82
CA GLU A 26 -9.22 -16.43 -14.81
C GLU A 26 -7.80 -17.02 -14.85
N ASP A 27 -6.92 -16.49 -15.69
CA ASP A 27 -5.51 -16.92 -15.78
C ASP A 27 -4.75 -16.73 -14.45
N PHE A 28 -5.12 -15.72 -13.66
CA PHE A 28 -4.60 -15.51 -12.31
C PHE A 28 -5.32 -16.34 -11.23
N GLY A 29 -6.25 -17.23 -11.62
CA GLY A 29 -6.98 -18.11 -10.71
C GLY A 29 -8.03 -17.40 -9.86
N CYS A 30 -8.53 -16.23 -10.30
CA CYS A 30 -9.65 -15.57 -9.67
C CYS A 30 -10.96 -16.22 -10.14
N GLN A 31 -11.92 -16.35 -9.22
CA GLN A 31 -13.28 -16.67 -9.62
C GLN A 31 -13.91 -15.43 -10.25
N VAL A 32 -14.47 -15.56 -11.44
CA VAL A 32 -15.13 -14.47 -12.14
C VAL A 32 -16.64 -14.61 -12.03
N LEU A 33 -17.30 -13.53 -11.62
CA LEU A 33 -18.76 -13.43 -11.57
C LEU A 33 -19.21 -12.27 -12.46
N ASN A 34 -20.16 -12.53 -13.34
CA ASN A 34 -20.75 -11.50 -14.18
C ASN A 34 -21.97 -10.90 -13.48
N TYR A 35 -21.97 -9.59 -13.27
CA TYR A 35 -23.06 -8.88 -12.59
C TYR A 35 -23.99 -8.14 -13.56
N GLY A 36 -23.50 -7.57 -14.63
CA GLY A 36 -24.28 -7.01 -15.75
C GLY A 36 -25.07 -5.72 -15.48
N ASP A 37 -25.04 -5.16 -14.27
CA ASP A 37 -25.79 -3.96 -13.86
C ASP A 37 -24.92 -2.92 -13.18
N GLN A 38 -25.48 -1.73 -12.90
CA GLN A 38 -24.80 -0.71 -12.10
C GLN A 38 -24.57 -1.21 -10.68
N LEU A 39 -23.36 -0.97 -10.16
CA LEU A 39 -22.96 -1.46 -8.84
C LEU A 39 -23.59 -0.63 -7.72
N ASN A 40 -24.77 -1.05 -7.28
CA ASN A 40 -25.43 -0.53 -6.08
C ASN A 40 -25.01 -1.37 -4.87
N ALA A 41 -24.66 -0.73 -3.75
CA ALA A 41 -24.17 -1.41 -2.56
C ALA A 41 -25.17 -2.43 -1.99
N CYS A 42 -26.45 -2.13 -1.99
CA CYS A 42 -27.50 -3.04 -1.49
C CYS A 42 -27.68 -4.26 -2.40
N ASP A 43 -27.68 -4.06 -3.71
CA ASP A 43 -27.83 -5.14 -4.67
C ASP A 43 -26.60 -6.02 -4.75
N LEU A 44 -25.41 -5.40 -4.60
CA LEU A 44 -24.17 -6.15 -4.43
C LEU A 44 -24.19 -7.03 -3.19
N ALA A 45 -24.67 -6.51 -2.05
CA ALA A 45 -24.81 -7.31 -0.83
C ALA A 45 -25.78 -8.48 -1.01
N LYS A 46 -26.92 -8.25 -1.67
CA LYS A 46 -27.87 -9.32 -2.03
C LYS A 46 -27.22 -10.36 -2.96
N PHE A 47 -26.44 -9.90 -3.94
CA PHE A 47 -25.74 -10.76 -4.89
C PHE A 47 -24.69 -11.65 -4.18
N ILE A 48 -23.86 -11.04 -3.31
CA ILE A 48 -22.88 -11.78 -2.50
C ILE A 48 -23.58 -12.78 -1.58
N THR A 49 -24.71 -12.40 -0.96
CA THR A 49 -25.47 -13.29 -0.08
C THR A 49 -26.06 -14.49 -0.82
N LYS A 50 -26.52 -14.29 -2.07
CA LYS A 50 -27.06 -15.37 -2.93
C LYS A 50 -25.98 -16.26 -3.50
N SER A 51 -24.82 -15.71 -3.83
CA SER A 51 -23.65 -16.49 -4.22
C SER A 51 -23.11 -17.20 -2.97
N SER A 52 -22.83 -18.49 -3.06
CA SER A 52 -22.32 -19.31 -1.93
C SER A 52 -20.97 -18.83 -1.33
N LEU A 53 -20.50 -17.68 -1.75
CA LEU A 53 -19.22 -17.07 -1.38
C LEU A 53 -19.22 -16.47 0.05
N SER A 54 -20.38 -16.23 0.64
CA SER A 54 -20.47 -15.35 1.83
C SER A 54 -20.59 -16.07 3.17
N SER A 55 -20.56 -17.39 3.24
CA SER A 55 -20.87 -18.09 4.49
C SER A 55 -19.78 -17.90 5.56
N GLY A 56 -19.96 -16.89 6.39
CA GLY A 56 -19.21 -16.71 7.63
C GLY A 56 -17.97 -15.83 7.56
N TYR A 57 -17.63 -15.25 6.41
CA TYR A 57 -16.44 -14.41 6.23
C TYR A 57 -16.80 -12.93 6.11
N SER A 58 -15.81 -12.08 6.41
CA SER A 58 -15.90 -10.67 6.10
C SER A 58 -15.51 -10.43 4.64
N ASN A 59 -16.23 -9.52 3.97
CA ASN A 59 -16.04 -9.21 2.56
C ASN A 59 -15.45 -7.81 2.41
N LEU A 60 -14.40 -7.68 1.61
CA LEU A 60 -13.84 -6.40 1.19
C LEU A 60 -14.05 -6.26 -0.31
N VAL A 61 -14.87 -5.31 -0.70
CA VAL A 61 -15.13 -4.95 -2.10
C VAL A 61 -14.35 -3.69 -2.43
N ILE A 62 -13.69 -3.69 -3.58
CA ILE A 62 -12.92 -2.54 -4.08
C ILE A 62 -13.34 -2.28 -5.51
N SER A 63 -13.79 -1.07 -5.80
CA SER A 63 -14.06 -0.62 -7.17
C SER A 63 -12.76 -0.25 -7.83
N ILE A 64 -12.41 -0.94 -8.92
CA ILE A 64 -11.18 -0.68 -9.68
C ILE A 64 -11.54 0.19 -10.86
N THR A 65 -11.22 1.47 -10.77
CA THR A 65 -11.35 2.45 -11.85
C THR A 65 -9.99 2.68 -12.53
N GLN A 66 -9.97 3.41 -13.65
CA GLN A 66 -8.72 3.77 -14.34
C GLN A 66 -7.77 4.61 -13.46
N GLU A 67 -8.31 5.33 -12.48
CA GLU A 67 -7.54 6.17 -11.56
C GLU A 67 -7.05 5.42 -10.34
N TRP A 68 -7.59 4.22 -10.07
CA TRP A 68 -7.22 3.41 -8.92
C TRP A 68 -5.76 2.99 -8.94
N LYS A 69 -5.09 3.07 -7.81
CA LYS A 69 -3.66 2.75 -7.71
C LYS A 69 -3.42 1.66 -6.68
N LEU A 70 -2.63 0.66 -7.04
CA LEU A 70 -2.29 -0.46 -6.17
C LEU A 70 -1.72 -0.05 -4.80
N ARG A 71 -1.11 1.13 -4.70
CA ARG A 71 -0.60 1.68 -3.43
C ARG A 71 -1.70 1.99 -2.40
N GLU A 72 -2.96 2.06 -2.82
CA GLU A 72 -4.11 2.32 -1.95
C GLU A 72 -4.56 1.07 -1.20
N LEU A 73 -4.30 -0.10 -1.77
CA LEU A 73 -4.70 -1.39 -1.22
C LEU A 73 -4.30 -1.60 0.26
N PRO A 74 -3.06 -1.31 0.71
CA PRO A 74 -2.70 -1.48 2.11
C PRO A 74 -3.52 -0.60 3.07
N VAL A 75 -3.86 0.62 2.65
CA VAL A 75 -4.67 1.55 3.45
C VAL A 75 -6.11 1.04 3.57
N ILE A 76 -6.70 0.59 2.47
CA ILE A 76 -8.05 0.01 2.42
C ILE A 76 -8.12 -1.23 3.31
N VAL A 77 -7.15 -2.15 3.20
CA VAL A 77 -7.07 -3.36 4.02
C VAL A 77 -6.91 -3.04 5.51
N ASN A 78 -6.10 -2.04 5.87
CA ASN A 78 -5.97 -1.64 7.27
C ASN A 78 -7.28 -1.08 7.83
N ARG A 79 -8.01 -0.29 7.06
CA ARG A 79 -9.34 0.23 7.45
C ARG A 79 -10.37 -0.88 7.63
N SER A 80 -10.33 -1.93 6.82
CA SER A 80 -11.22 -3.08 6.96
C SER A 80 -11.02 -3.87 8.27
N ARG A 81 -9.87 -3.70 8.93
CA ARG A 81 -9.54 -4.36 10.20
C ARG A 81 -9.95 -3.58 11.45
N GLU A 82 -10.53 -2.39 11.30
CA GLU A 82 -10.93 -1.51 12.41
C GLU A 82 -12.17 -2.01 13.19
N GLY A 83 -12.75 -3.15 12.81
CA GLY A 83 -13.87 -3.77 13.54
C GLY A 83 -15.24 -3.13 13.29
N TRP A 84 -15.44 -2.56 12.11
CA TRP A 84 -16.72 -2.07 11.62
C TRP A 84 -17.58 -3.24 11.13
N ASP A 85 -18.91 -3.13 11.28
CA ASP A 85 -19.85 -4.04 10.64
C ASP A 85 -20.08 -3.64 9.18
N LEU A 86 -20.17 -2.34 8.93
CA LEU A 86 -20.26 -1.73 7.61
C LEU A 86 -19.33 -0.54 7.55
N TYR A 87 -18.34 -0.59 6.68
CA TYR A 87 -17.51 0.54 6.35
C TYR A 87 -17.67 0.84 4.86
N PHE A 88 -18.19 2.00 4.55
CA PHE A 88 -18.53 2.41 3.19
C PHE A 88 -17.77 3.67 2.79
N SER A 89 -16.95 3.57 1.76
CA SER A 89 -16.28 4.69 1.14
C SER A 89 -16.88 4.95 -0.24
N PHE A 90 -17.31 6.18 -0.49
CA PHE A 90 -17.94 6.56 -1.74
C PHE A 90 -17.19 7.71 -2.44
N VAL A 91 -17.29 7.74 -3.76
CA VAL A 91 -16.76 8.84 -4.58
C VAL A 91 -17.80 9.95 -4.66
N LYS A 92 -17.37 11.18 -4.38
CA LYS A 92 -18.24 12.34 -4.57
C LYS A 92 -18.37 12.66 -6.05
N ASN A 93 -19.57 12.65 -6.53
CA ASN A 93 -19.86 13.15 -7.85
C ASN A 93 -19.87 14.70 -7.81
N ASP A 94 -19.08 15.38 -8.62
CA ASP A 94 -18.95 16.84 -8.64
C ASP A 94 -20.28 17.61 -8.86
N LYS A 95 -21.34 16.87 -9.22
CA LYS A 95 -22.69 17.41 -9.43
C LYS A 95 -23.59 17.37 -8.19
N ALA A 96 -23.14 16.73 -7.11
CA ALA A 96 -23.94 16.66 -5.89
C ALA A 96 -23.73 17.95 -5.06
N GLU A 97 -24.77 18.76 -4.93
CA GLU A 97 -24.87 19.78 -3.89
C GLU A 97 -24.51 19.18 -2.53
N LYS A 98 -24.10 20.04 -1.59
CA LYS A 98 -23.80 19.64 -0.20
C LYS A 98 -24.94 18.77 0.35
N ILE A 99 -24.76 17.46 0.22
CA ILE A 99 -25.67 16.48 0.82
C ILE A 99 -25.35 16.47 2.31
N ASN A 100 -26.32 16.68 3.15
CA ASN A 100 -26.18 16.46 4.60
C ASN A 100 -25.83 14.99 4.82
N GLU A 101 -24.88 14.71 5.70
CA GLU A 101 -24.45 13.33 6.02
C GLU A 101 -25.62 12.46 6.48
N ASP A 102 -26.64 13.07 7.09
CA ASP A 102 -27.84 12.40 7.59
C ASP A 102 -28.80 11.91 6.49
N ASP A 103 -28.73 12.53 5.31
CA ASP A 103 -29.63 12.25 4.18
C ASP A 103 -28.96 11.36 3.09
N LEU A 104 -27.77 10.85 3.36
CA LEU A 104 -27.03 10.01 2.41
C LEU A 104 -27.72 8.66 2.21
N VAL A 105 -28.35 8.48 1.07
CA VAL A 105 -28.95 7.21 0.66
C VAL A 105 -27.85 6.29 0.11
N ILE A 106 -27.58 5.18 0.79
CA ILE A 106 -26.45 4.29 0.49
C ILE A 106 -26.52 3.71 -0.94
N SER A 107 -27.72 3.44 -1.45
CA SER A 107 -27.92 2.88 -2.79
C SER A 107 -27.61 3.86 -3.92
N SER A 108 -27.60 5.16 -3.67
CA SER A 108 -27.33 6.18 -4.68
C SER A 108 -25.85 6.59 -4.77
N LEU A 109 -25.02 6.08 -3.87
CA LEU A 109 -23.61 6.44 -3.79
C LEU A 109 -22.75 5.51 -4.65
N GLU A 110 -21.80 6.09 -5.36
CA GLU A 110 -20.80 5.33 -6.12
C GLU A 110 -19.77 4.74 -5.17
N ILE A 111 -19.59 3.42 -5.23
CA ILE A 111 -18.71 2.68 -4.33
C ILE A 111 -17.25 2.90 -4.75
N ASP A 112 -16.44 3.40 -3.84
CA ASP A 112 -14.98 3.33 -3.95
C ASP A 112 -14.46 2.02 -3.33
N HIS A 113 -14.74 1.82 -2.04
CA HIS A 113 -14.51 0.54 -1.38
C HIS A 113 -15.53 0.31 -0.26
N LEU A 114 -15.85 -0.95 -0.02
CA LEU A 114 -16.87 -1.37 0.92
C LEU A 114 -16.34 -2.56 1.73
N PHE A 115 -16.36 -2.45 3.06
CA PHE A 115 -16.10 -3.58 3.94
C PHE A 115 -17.39 -3.98 4.64
N LEU A 116 -17.64 -5.28 4.68
CA LEU A 116 -18.82 -5.91 5.27
C LEU A 116 -18.40 -7.04 6.19
N SER A 117 -18.71 -6.93 7.49
CA SER A 117 -18.71 -8.13 8.35
C SER A 117 -19.85 -9.06 7.92
N SER A 118 -19.87 -10.30 8.39
CA SER A 118 -21.01 -11.21 8.12
C SER A 118 -22.35 -10.59 8.57
N LYS A 119 -22.34 -9.87 9.71
CA LYS A 119 -23.52 -9.14 10.22
C LYS A 119 -23.88 -7.96 9.32
N GLY A 120 -22.87 -7.17 8.90
CA GLY A 120 -23.04 -6.02 8.01
C GLY A 120 -23.57 -6.42 6.63
N LEU A 121 -23.11 -7.56 6.09
CA LEU A 121 -23.58 -8.09 4.82
C LEU A 121 -25.07 -8.41 4.85
N LEU A 122 -25.54 -9.12 5.88
CA LEU A 122 -26.96 -9.44 6.04
C LEU A 122 -27.79 -8.18 6.25
N GLY A 123 -27.33 -7.26 7.11
CA GLY A 123 -28.02 -6.01 7.35
C GLY A 123 -28.15 -5.13 6.10
N LEU A 124 -27.11 -5.09 5.25
CA LEU A 124 -27.16 -4.35 4.00
C LEU A 124 -28.03 -5.04 2.93
N ALA A 125 -28.03 -6.37 2.88
CA ALA A 125 -28.85 -7.15 1.97
C ALA A 125 -30.36 -7.01 2.29
N ASP A 126 -30.71 -6.90 3.58
CA ASP A 126 -32.09 -6.71 4.03
C ASP A 126 -32.54 -5.22 3.96
N SER A 127 -31.62 -4.30 3.74
CA SER A 127 -31.93 -2.88 3.63
C SER A 127 -32.72 -2.54 2.37
N THR A 128 -33.56 -1.52 2.47
CA THR A 128 -34.30 -1.00 1.31
C THR A 128 -33.44 -0.03 0.52
N GLU A 129 -33.79 0.22 -0.73
CA GLU A 129 -33.08 1.15 -1.61
C GLU A 129 -32.99 2.59 -1.07
N LEU A 130 -33.88 2.97 -0.17
CA LEU A 130 -33.91 4.29 0.46
C LEU A 130 -33.23 4.32 1.83
N SER A 131 -32.53 3.26 2.21
CA SER A 131 -31.88 3.20 3.52
C SER A 131 -30.73 4.17 3.60
N THR A 132 -30.71 4.99 4.64
CA THR A 132 -29.59 5.86 5.02
C THR A 132 -28.70 5.15 6.04
N ALA A 133 -27.51 5.69 6.27
CA ALA A 133 -26.60 5.16 7.30
C ALA A 133 -27.23 5.14 8.70
N MET A 134 -28.19 6.04 8.98
CA MET A 134 -28.92 6.12 10.25
C MET A 134 -30.02 5.09 10.43
N ASN A 135 -30.47 4.45 9.36
CA ASN A 135 -31.54 3.45 9.43
C ASN A 135 -31.09 2.09 9.97
N PHE A 136 -29.78 1.90 10.14
CA PHE A 136 -29.26 0.69 10.76
C PHE A 136 -29.50 0.71 12.28
N SER A 137 -29.77 -0.47 12.84
CA SER A 137 -29.92 -0.66 14.28
C SER A 137 -28.71 -0.08 15.05
N SER A 138 -28.93 0.46 16.24
CA SER A 138 -27.87 0.98 17.14
C SER A 138 -26.77 -0.03 17.47
N ASP A 139 -27.03 -1.32 17.26
CA ASP A 139 -26.07 -2.40 17.46
C ASP A 139 -25.09 -2.58 16.29
N PHE A 140 -25.31 -1.86 15.17
CA PHE A 140 -24.41 -1.89 14.02
C PHE A 140 -23.36 -0.80 14.12
N LYS A 141 -22.11 -1.18 13.92
CA LYS A 141 -21.00 -0.24 13.78
C LYS A 141 -20.86 0.16 12.32
N VAL A 142 -21.52 1.25 11.95
CA VAL A 142 -21.52 1.79 10.59
C VAL A 142 -20.59 2.98 10.49
N ARG A 143 -19.79 3.04 9.44
CA ARG A 143 -18.99 4.20 9.07
C ARG A 143 -19.11 4.47 7.58
N VAL A 144 -19.58 5.66 7.24
CA VAL A 144 -19.66 6.15 5.87
C VAL A 144 -18.71 7.32 5.72
N ILE A 145 -17.86 7.28 4.72
CA ILE A 145 -16.88 8.35 4.46
C ILE A 145 -16.86 8.71 2.98
N GLU A 146 -16.64 9.97 2.71
CA GLU A 146 -16.32 10.43 1.38
C GLU A 146 -14.87 10.05 1.05
N SER A 147 -14.67 9.32 -0.06
CA SER A 147 -13.34 9.11 -0.61
C SER A 147 -12.83 10.44 -1.15
N SER A 148 -12.07 11.16 -0.36
CA SER A 148 -11.24 12.20 -0.91
C SER A 148 -10.20 11.50 -1.77
N GLY A 149 -10.36 11.57 -3.10
CA GLY A 149 -9.34 11.09 -4.02
C GLY A 149 -8.00 11.59 -3.50
N LEU A 150 -7.05 10.68 -3.34
CA LEU A 150 -5.76 11.02 -2.73
C LEU A 150 -5.26 12.29 -3.42
N VAL A 151 -5.33 13.40 -2.71
CA VAL A 151 -4.72 14.65 -3.14
C VAL A 151 -3.32 14.23 -3.55
N ASN A 152 -3.00 14.34 -4.84
CA ASN A 152 -1.66 14.12 -5.34
C ASN A 152 -0.79 15.19 -4.68
N LEU A 153 -0.42 14.92 -3.42
CA LEU A 153 0.62 15.69 -2.76
C LEU A 153 1.78 15.65 -3.73
N PRO A 154 2.28 16.81 -4.19
CA PRO A 154 3.43 16.85 -5.06
C PRO A 154 4.51 16.06 -4.32
N GLN A 155 4.71 14.83 -4.76
CA GLN A 155 5.77 13.99 -4.22
C GLN A 155 7.03 14.76 -4.56
N ARG A 156 7.66 15.35 -3.54
CA ARG A 156 8.96 15.99 -3.73
C ARG A 156 9.82 14.94 -4.45
N GLU A 157 10.35 15.30 -5.60
CA GLU A 157 11.17 14.39 -6.42
C GLU A 157 12.28 13.73 -5.61
N SER A 158 12.75 14.41 -4.55
CA SER A 158 13.70 13.89 -3.57
C SER A 158 13.19 12.64 -2.81
N LEU A 159 11.89 12.58 -2.46
CA LEU A 159 11.32 11.43 -1.76
C LEU A 159 11.07 10.26 -2.72
N ALA A 160 10.72 10.53 -3.98
CA ALA A 160 10.60 9.49 -5.00
C ALA A 160 11.95 8.83 -5.30
N SER A 161 13.02 9.62 -5.36
CA SER A 161 14.39 9.12 -5.50
C SER A 161 14.83 8.33 -4.27
N ALA A 162 14.54 8.80 -3.06
CA ALA A 162 14.87 8.10 -1.83
C ALA A 162 14.10 6.77 -1.71
N SER A 163 12.83 6.71 -2.12
CA SER A 163 12.05 5.47 -2.10
C SER A 163 12.56 4.45 -3.12
N ARG A 164 12.99 4.89 -4.31
CA ARG A 164 13.63 4.02 -5.31
C ARG A 164 14.97 3.49 -4.82
N PHE A 165 15.77 4.33 -4.16
CA PHE A 165 17.02 3.90 -3.53
C PHE A 165 16.75 2.87 -2.43
N ALA A 166 15.77 3.09 -1.56
CA ALA A 166 15.41 2.15 -0.52
C ALA A 166 14.89 0.82 -1.09
N GLN A 167 14.12 0.84 -2.18
CA GLN A 167 13.67 -0.38 -2.86
C GLN A 167 14.83 -1.13 -3.52
N LEU A 168 15.75 -0.44 -4.18
CA LEU A 168 16.96 -1.05 -4.75
C LEU A 168 17.84 -1.65 -3.64
N PHE A 169 18.00 -0.93 -2.54
CA PHE A 169 18.77 -1.38 -1.39
C PHE A 169 18.15 -2.63 -0.76
N TYR A 170 16.82 -2.63 -0.56
CA TYR A 170 16.09 -3.79 -0.06
C TYR A 170 16.21 -4.99 -1.00
N TRP A 171 16.06 -4.78 -2.31
CA TRP A 171 16.22 -5.82 -3.32
C TRP A 171 17.64 -6.40 -3.37
N MET A 172 18.64 -5.56 -3.22
CA MET A 172 20.05 -6.00 -3.16
C MET A 172 20.36 -6.82 -1.89
N LEU A 173 19.70 -6.48 -0.75
CA LEU A 173 19.78 -7.29 0.47
C LEU A 173 19.08 -8.64 0.31
N GLU A 174 17.93 -8.68 -0.34
CA GLU A 174 17.14 -9.88 -0.56
C GLU A 174 17.81 -10.87 -1.53
N THR A 175 18.53 -10.37 -2.52
CA THR A 175 19.27 -11.20 -3.51
C THR A 175 20.54 -11.86 -2.97
N LYS A 176 20.80 -11.81 -1.66
CA LYS A 176 21.92 -12.49 -0.97
C LYS A 176 23.33 -12.10 -1.48
N HIS A 177 23.53 -10.85 -1.88
CA HIS A 177 24.83 -10.33 -2.24
C HIS A 177 25.29 -9.16 -1.35
N PRO A 178 25.26 -9.28 0.00
CA PRO A 178 25.71 -8.22 0.91
C PRO A 178 27.19 -7.90 0.72
N LEU A 179 27.96 -8.88 0.26
CA LEU A 179 29.38 -8.71 -0.01
C LEU A 179 29.65 -7.65 -1.09
N PHE A 180 28.82 -7.57 -2.14
CA PHE A 180 28.97 -6.53 -3.17
C PHE A 180 28.51 -5.16 -2.64
N LEU A 181 27.47 -5.11 -1.83
CA LEU A 181 26.90 -3.86 -1.36
C LEU A 181 27.78 -3.17 -0.30
N PHE A 182 28.31 -3.94 0.63
CA PHE A 182 29.12 -3.42 1.74
C PHE A 182 30.62 -3.73 1.57
N GLY A 183 30.95 -4.86 0.97
CA GLY A 183 32.34 -5.31 0.84
C GLY A 183 33.14 -4.43 -0.12
N ILE A 184 32.65 -4.20 -1.34
CA ILE A 184 33.38 -3.39 -2.33
C ILE A 184 33.55 -1.94 -1.87
N PRO A 185 32.47 -1.19 -1.47
CA PRO A 185 32.62 0.15 -0.95
C PRO A 185 33.49 0.20 0.31
N GLY A 186 33.38 -0.82 1.18
CA GLY A 186 34.19 -0.94 2.39
C GLY A 186 35.68 -1.03 2.10
N ILE A 187 36.08 -1.89 1.13
CA ILE A 187 37.48 -2.03 0.69
C ILE A 187 37.97 -0.72 0.09
N VAL A 188 37.19 -0.08 -0.76
CA VAL A 188 37.57 1.20 -1.40
C VAL A 188 37.79 2.27 -0.35
N LEU A 189 36.84 2.45 0.59
CA LEU A 189 37.01 3.43 1.67
C LEU A 189 38.22 3.12 2.57
N PHE A 190 38.41 1.85 2.90
CA PHE A 190 39.57 1.45 3.71
C PHE A 190 40.89 1.76 3.03
N VAL A 191 41.05 1.42 1.75
CA VAL A 191 42.27 1.69 0.98
C VAL A 191 42.51 3.19 0.83
N LEU A 192 41.47 3.97 0.55
CA LEU A 192 41.56 5.44 0.49
C LEU A 192 41.98 6.03 1.82
N GLY A 193 41.33 5.59 2.91
CA GLY A 193 41.67 6.03 4.27
C GLY A 193 43.10 5.67 4.64
N TYR A 194 43.58 4.46 4.29
CA TYR A 194 44.96 4.04 4.51
C TYR A 194 45.98 4.90 3.75
N LYS A 195 45.71 5.19 2.46
CA LYS A 195 46.58 6.09 1.67
C LYS A 195 46.63 7.51 2.25
N LEU A 196 45.44 8.04 2.64
CA LEU A 196 45.38 9.35 3.29
C LEU A 196 46.15 9.35 4.62
N SER A 197 46.11 8.26 5.38
CA SER A 197 46.88 8.12 6.64
C SER A 197 48.37 8.22 6.41
N SER A 198 48.90 7.57 5.37
CA SER A 198 50.32 7.70 5.00
C SER A 198 50.70 9.15 4.72
N ASN A 199 49.90 9.84 3.89
CA ASN A 199 50.13 11.26 3.59
C ASN A 199 50.07 12.17 4.82
N VAL A 200 49.15 11.87 5.76
CA VAL A 200 49.06 12.63 7.04
C VAL A 200 50.32 12.46 7.87
N VAL A 201 50.83 11.24 7.98
CA VAL A 201 52.08 10.94 8.73
C VAL A 201 53.27 11.61 8.06
N ASP A 202 53.42 11.55 6.76
CA ASP A 202 54.50 12.17 6.02
C ASP A 202 54.49 13.71 6.18
N THR A 203 53.30 14.33 6.03
CA THR A 203 53.12 15.77 6.24
C THR A 203 53.43 16.20 7.69
N PHE A 204 53.07 15.38 8.67
CA PHE A 204 53.40 15.66 10.08
C PHE A 204 54.92 15.59 10.32
N SER A 205 55.59 14.63 9.71
CA SER A 205 57.05 14.51 9.86
C SER A 205 57.83 15.67 9.23
N GLU A 206 57.31 16.24 8.12
CA GLU A 206 57.95 17.37 7.44
C GLU A 206 57.61 18.74 8.06
N LEU A 207 56.34 18.99 8.39
CA LEU A 207 55.85 20.31 8.76
C LEU A 207 55.57 20.45 10.26
N ASN A 208 55.64 19.37 11.02
CA ASN A 208 55.26 19.28 12.45
C ASN A 208 53.84 19.84 12.74
N SER A 209 53.02 19.87 11.73
CA SER A 209 51.63 20.33 11.82
C SER A 209 50.74 19.62 10.81
N VAL A 210 49.53 19.21 11.22
CA VAL A 210 48.56 18.59 10.34
C VAL A 210 47.18 19.21 10.60
N SER A 211 46.39 19.37 9.57
CA SER A 211 45.00 19.82 9.70
C SER A 211 44.16 18.79 10.44
N ILE A 212 43.56 19.19 11.54
CA ILE A 212 42.66 18.36 12.35
C ILE A 212 41.52 17.76 11.47
N GLY A 213 41.00 18.52 10.53
CA GLY A 213 39.97 18.07 9.60
C GLY A 213 40.42 16.91 8.72
N VAL A 214 41.63 16.96 8.17
CA VAL A 214 42.19 15.88 7.33
C VAL A 214 42.41 14.62 8.17
N THR A 215 42.97 14.76 9.35
CA THR A 215 43.20 13.64 10.30
C THR A 215 41.89 12.96 10.67
N LEU A 216 40.85 13.75 11.03
CA LEU A 216 39.55 13.22 11.41
C LEU A 216 38.88 12.50 10.23
N THR A 217 38.96 13.08 9.02
CA THR A 217 38.42 12.45 7.80
C THR A 217 39.11 11.13 7.50
N THR A 218 40.42 11.07 7.64
CA THR A 218 41.21 9.85 7.44
C THR A 218 40.80 8.73 8.39
N ILE A 219 40.67 9.06 9.68
CA ILE A 219 40.24 8.12 10.71
C ILE A 219 38.78 7.65 10.39
N ALA A 220 37.89 8.57 10.09
CA ALA A 220 36.50 8.24 9.75
C ALA A 220 36.39 7.32 8.54
N MET A 221 37.11 7.59 7.43
CA MET A 221 37.09 6.75 6.24
C MET A 221 37.62 5.34 6.53
N THR A 222 38.71 5.23 7.29
CA THR A 222 39.31 3.94 7.64
C THR A 222 38.36 3.11 8.50
N LEU A 223 37.75 3.72 9.53
CA LEU A 223 36.81 3.04 10.43
C LEU A 223 35.52 2.63 9.71
N ILE A 224 34.93 3.52 8.92
CA ILE A 224 33.71 3.22 8.14
C ILE A 224 34.00 2.10 7.14
N GLY A 225 35.15 2.13 6.45
CA GLY A 225 35.56 1.08 5.52
C GLY A 225 35.70 -0.27 6.23
N LEU A 226 36.37 -0.32 7.37
CA LEU A 226 36.50 -1.52 8.18
C LEU A 226 35.15 -2.05 8.65
N PHE A 227 34.29 -1.17 9.15
CA PHE A 227 32.97 -1.53 9.63
C PHE A 227 32.08 -2.10 8.50
N ALA A 228 32.11 -1.47 7.32
CA ALA A 228 31.40 -1.95 6.16
C ALA A 228 31.86 -3.35 5.71
N MET A 229 33.17 -3.62 5.76
CA MET A 229 33.70 -4.97 5.49
C MET A 229 33.23 -5.99 6.53
N MET A 230 33.21 -5.62 7.82
CA MET A 230 32.69 -6.52 8.86
C MET A 230 31.22 -6.84 8.63
N VAL A 231 30.41 -5.85 8.30
CA VAL A 231 28.98 -6.06 8.00
C VAL A 231 28.82 -6.98 6.77
N ALA A 232 29.64 -6.82 5.74
CA ALA A 232 29.62 -7.67 4.55
C ALA A 232 29.95 -9.15 4.84
N ILE A 233 30.74 -9.42 5.87
CA ILE A 233 31.11 -10.79 6.26
C ILE A 233 30.01 -11.42 7.16
N ILE A 234 29.33 -10.59 7.98
CA ILE A 234 28.32 -11.08 8.92
C ILE A 234 26.97 -11.36 8.24
N LEU A 235 26.62 -10.57 7.24
CA LEU A 235 25.37 -10.72 6.48
C LEU A 235 25.51 -11.77 5.36
#